data_eab917e24e728c3795632253af972dbd
#
_entry.id   eab917e24e728c3795632253af972dbd
#
_cell.length_a   1.000
_cell.length_b   1.000
_cell.length_c   1.000
_cell.angle_alpha   90.00
_cell.angle_beta   90.00
_cell.angle_gamma   90.00
#
_symmetry.space_group_name_H-M   'P 1'
#
loop_
_entity.id
_entity.type
_entity.pdbx_description
1 polymer ?
#
loop_
_entity_poly.entity_id
_entity_poly.type
_entity_poly.pdbx_seq_one_letter_code
_entity_poly.pdbx_strand_id
1 'polypeptide(L)'
;MMRSGAWLARYALEQLPVSHTFGIPGVHTTELYDELAQSEKIRPVLVTHEGCGAFAADAISRTGGGRIGCLVIVPAAGVTHAMSGSRSARRRCG
;
A
#
# COMPACT_ATOMS: atom_id res chain seq x y z
N MET A 1 -23.39 -13.28 -6.38
CA MET A 1 -22.15 -13.85 -5.82
C MET A 1 -21.58 -12.88 -4.79
N MET A 2 -21.30 -13.38 -3.59
CA MET A 2 -20.71 -12.53 -2.55
C MET A 2 -19.21 -12.34 -2.79
N ARG A 3 -18.75 -11.10 -2.64
CA ARG A 3 -17.34 -10.75 -2.75
C ARG A 3 -16.79 -10.49 -1.36
N SER A 4 -15.57 -10.90 -1.13
CA SER A 4 -14.90 -10.65 0.15
C SER A 4 -14.55 -9.17 0.30
N GLY A 5 -14.32 -8.72 1.53
CA GLY A 5 -13.82 -7.37 1.78
C GLY A 5 -12.47 -7.12 1.12
N ALA A 6 -11.62 -8.15 1.10
CA ALA A 6 -10.31 -8.06 0.45
C ALA A 6 -10.47 -7.85 -1.05
N TRP A 7 -11.42 -8.54 -1.68
CA TRP A 7 -11.71 -8.35 -3.10
C TRP A 7 -12.18 -6.92 -3.38
N LEU A 8 -13.07 -6.40 -2.53
CA LEU A 8 -13.57 -5.03 -2.69
C LEU A 8 -12.45 -4.01 -2.53
N ALA A 9 -11.54 -4.23 -1.59
CA ALA A 9 -10.39 -3.34 -1.39
C ALA A 9 -9.48 -3.36 -2.62
N ARG A 10 -9.18 -4.54 -3.16
CA ARG A 10 -8.39 -4.66 -4.38
C ARG A 10 -9.07 -3.94 -5.55
N TYR A 11 -10.39 -4.15 -5.71
CA TYR A 11 -11.14 -3.51 -6.78
C TYR A 11 -11.07 -1.99 -6.65
N ALA A 12 -11.26 -1.46 -5.45
CA ALA A 12 -11.19 -0.02 -5.20
C ALA A 12 -9.81 0.55 -5.55
N LEU A 13 -8.74 -0.14 -5.16
CA LEU A 13 -7.38 0.29 -5.47
C LEU A 13 -7.12 0.26 -6.97
N GLU A 14 -7.69 -0.70 -7.69
CA GLU A 14 -7.54 -0.78 -9.15
C GLU A 14 -8.23 0.37 -9.88
N GLN A 15 -9.24 0.98 -9.25
CA GLN A 15 -9.93 2.15 -9.82
C GLN A 15 -9.15 3.45 -9.60
N LEU A 16 -8.18 3.45 -8.70
CA LEU A 16 -7.29 4.58 -8.45
C LEU A 16 -6.00 4.40 -9.26
N PRO A 17 -5.22 5.48 -9.48
CA PRO A 17 -3.96 5.34 -10.20
C PRO A 17 -2.86 4.73 -9.31
N VAL A 18 -3.11 3.54 -8.78
CA VAL A 18 -2.19 2.78 -7.94
C VAL A 18 -1.60 1.65 -8.78
N SER A 19 -0.29 1.66 -9.00
CA SER A 19 0.40 0.63 -9.77
C SER A 19 1.16 -0.36 -8.90
N HIS A 20 1.57 0.07 -7.71
CA HIS A 20 2.35 -0.73 -6.79
C HIS A 20 1.88 -0.50 -5.36
N THR A 21 1.89 -1.56 -4.56
CA THR A 21 1.72 -1.44 -3.11
C THR A 21 3.02 -1.86 -2.45
N PHE A 22 3.35 -1.22 -1.35
CA PHE A 22 4.57 -1.54 -0.59
C PHE A 22 4.16 -1.98 0.80
N GLY A 23 4.84 -2.98 1.34
CA GLY A 23 4.54 -3.40 2.69
C GLY A 23 5.07 -4.78 3.00
N ILE A 24 4.71 -5.26 4.19
CA ILE A 24 5.08 -6.57 4.70
C ILE A 24 3.78 -7.29 5.04
N PRO A 25 3.50 -8.46 4.42
CA PRO A 25 2.28 -9.21 4.73
C PRO A 25 2.30 -9.75 6.15
N GLY A 26 1.13 -9.83 6.75
CA GLY A 26 0.95 -10.40 8.08
C GLY A 26 -0.43 -11.01 8.21
N VAL A 27 -0.74 -11.58 9.37
CA VAL A 27 -1.99 -12.31 9.57
C VAL A 27 -3.22 -11.45 9.25
N HIS A 28 -3.18 -10.18 9.64
CA HIS A 28 -4.31 -9.26 9.43
C HIS A 28 -4.50 -8.84 7.97
N THR A 29 -3.50 -9.02 7.12
CA THR A 29 -3.55 -8.56 5.74
C THR A 29 -3.40 -9.70 4.72
N THR A 30 -3.40 -10.95 5.19
CA THR A 30 -3.18 -12.11 4.32
C THR A 30 -4.16 -12.16 3.16
N GLU A 31 -5.45 -11.98 3.43
CA GLU A 31 -6.48 -12.05 2.38
C GLU A 31 -6.31 -10.94 1.35
N LEU A 32 -5.96 -9.74 1.80
CA LEU A 32 -5.73 -8.62 0.89
C LEU A 32 -4.51 -8.87 0.01
N TYR A 33 -3.42 -9.37 0.57
CA TYR A 33 -2.23 -9.70 -0.21
C TYR A 33 -2.50 -10.82 -1.20
N ASP A 34 -3.31 -11.79 -0.83
CA ASP A 34 -3.71 -12.87 -1.73
C ASP A 34 -4.45 -12.30 -2.94
N GLU A 35 -5.38 -11.39 -2.73
CA GLU A 35 -6.09 -10.69 -3.80
C GLU A 35 -5.15 -9.83 -4.64
N LEU A 36 -4.23 -9.10 -4.01
CA LEU A 36 -3.27 -8.27 -4.73
C LEU A 36 -2.35 -9.11 -5.62
N ALA A 37 -1.97 -10.31 -5.17
CA ALA A 37 -1.15 -11.20 -5.98
C ALA A 37 -1.85 -11.65 -7.26
N GLN A 38 -3.17 -11.63 -7.28
CA GLN A 38 -3.96 -11.99 -8.45
C GLN A 38 -4.26 -10.80 -9.36
N SER A 39 -3.93 -9.57 -8.92
CA SER A 39 -4.23 -8.38 -9.69
C SER A 39 -3.29 -8.24 -10.88
N GLU A 40 -3.83 -7.86 -12.03
CA GLU A 40 -3.03 -7.56 -13.22
C GLU A 40 -2.60 -6.09 -13.26
N LYS A 41 -3.25 -5.23 -12.48
CA LYS A 41 -3.01 -3.79 -12.48
C LYS A 41 -2.07 -3.33 -11.36
N ILE A 42 -2.04 -4.06 -10.27
CA ILE A 42 -1.30 -3.68 -9.07
C ILE A 42 -0.26 -4.75 -8.76
N ARG A 43 0.98 -4.32 -8.56
CA ARG A 43 2.07 -5.20 -8.17
C ARG A 43 2.42 -4.95 -6.70
N PRO A 44 2.20 -5.94 -5.82
CA PRO A 44 2.67 -5.81 -4.44
C PRO A 44 4.18 -5.97 -4.38
N VAL A 45 4.83 -5.07 -3.66
CA VAL A 45 6.29 -5.08 -3.47
C VAL A 45 6.58 -5.32 -2.00
N LEU A 46 7.32 -6.39 -1.72
CA LEU A 46 7.73 -6.71 -0.36
C LEU A 46 8.87 -5.80 0.06
N VAL A 47 8.74 -5.19 1.22
CA VAL A 47 9.81 -4.43 1.85
C VAL A 47 10.23 -5.14 3.15
N THR A 48 11.40 -4.81 3.66
CA THR A 48 11.92 -5.44 4.88
C THR A 48 11.66 -4.60 6.13
N HIS A 49 11.21 -3.37 5.96
CA HIS A 49 10.83 -2.49 7.07
C HIS A 49 9.74 -1.54 6.57
N GLU A 50 8.72 -1.34 7.38
CA GLU A 50 7.56 -0.51 7.00
C GLU A 50 7.96 0.95 6.71
N GLY A 51 8.97 1.47 7.40
CA GLY A 51 9.48 2.81 7.14
C GLY A 51 9.97 2.97 5.71
N CYS A 52 10.70 1.97 5.23
CA CYS A 52 11.17 1.98 3.83
C CYS A 52 10.00 1.91 2.86
N GLY A 53 8.98 1.12 3.18
CA GLY A 53 7.77 1.03 2.38
C GLY A 53 7.03 2.36 2.30
N ALA A 54 6.92 3.06 3.43
CA ALA A 54 6.26 4.37 3.46
C ALA A 54 7.00 5.39 2.62
N PHE A 55 8.32 5.43 2.70
CA PHE A 55 9.12 6.33 1.86
C PHE A 55 9.03 5.96 0.38
N ALA A 56 9.00 4.66 0.06
CA ALA A 56 8.83 4.21 -1.32
C ALA A 56 7.48 4.64 -1.88
N ALA A 57 6.41 4.50 -1.09
CA ALA A 57 5.07 4.93 -1.50
C ALA A 57 5.03 6.45 -1.70
N ASP A 58 5.66 7.22 -0.81
CA ASP A 58 5.75 8.67 -0.97
C ASP A 58 6.51 9.05 -2.24
N ALA A 59 7.58 8.33 -2.56
CA ALA A 59 8.35 8.56 -3.78
C ALA A 59 7.49 8.35 -5.04
N ILE A 60 6.66 7.32 -5.07
CA ILE A 60 5.74 7.09 -6.18
C ILE A 60 4.80 8.29 -6.35
N SER A 61 4.25 8.80 -5.26
CA SER A 61 3.34 9.95 -5.31
C SER A 61 4.04 11.22 -5.81
N ARG A 62 5.31 11.39 -5.48
CA ARG A 62 6.08 12.57 -5.88
C ARG A 62 6.54 12.53 -7.33
N THR A 63 6.90 11.36 -7.83
CA THR A 63 7.57 11.21 -9.12
C THR A 63 6.76 10.45 -10.16
N GLY A 64 5.64 9.89 -9.78
CA GLY A 64 4.90 8.95 -10.59
C GLY A 64 3.94 9.52 -11.63
N GLY A 65 3.96 10.83 -11.89
CA GLY A 65 3.12 11.40 -12.95
C GLY A 65 1.63 11.21 -12.69
N GLY A 66 1.15 11.49 -11.49
CA GLY A 66 -0.24 11.36 -11.12
C GLY A 66 -0.59 10.03 -10.43
N ARG A 67 0.37 9.11 -10.32
CA ARG A 67 0.16 7.85 -9.59
C ARG A 67 0.15 8.09 -8.09
N ILE A 68 -0.56 7.22 -7.37
CA ILE A 68 -0.69 7.29 -5.92
C ILE A 68 0.12 6.16 -5.31
N GLY A 69 0.98 6.49 -4.36
CA GLY A 69 1.71 5.49 -3.58
C GLY A 69 0.79 4.86 -2.55
N CYS A 70 0.86 3.54 -2.41
CA CYS A 70 0.01 2.79 -1.50
C CYS A 70 0.87 1.94 -0.57
N LEU A 71 0.60 2.03 0.72
CA LEU A 71 1.28 1.26 1.75
C LEU A 71 0.28 0.34 2.42
N VAL A 72 0.59 -0.96 2.45
CA VAL A 72 -0.26 -1.97 3.08
C VAL A 72 0.55 -2.65 4.18
N ILE A 73 0.18 -2.40 5.43
CA ILE A 73 0.95 -2.84 6.59
C ILE A 73 0.03 -3.46 7.63
N VAL A 74 0.62 -4.21 8.56
CA VAL A 74 -0.12 -4.72 9.71
C VAL A 74 -0.37 -3.61 10.73
N PRO A 75 -1.45 -3.69 11.52
CA PRO A 75 -1.73 -2.67 12.53
C PRO A 75 -0.70 -2.64 13.66
N ALA A 76 -0.72 -1.59 14.45
CA ALA A 76 0.16 -1.34 15.60
C ALA A 76 1.62 -1.12 15.19
N ALA A 77 2.49 -2.10 15.36
CA ALA A 77 3.93 -1.94 15.09
C ALA A 77 4.21 -1.48 13.66
N GLY A 78 3.46 -1.99 12.67
CA GLY A 78 3.62 -1.58 11.29
C GLY A 78 3.35 -0.09 11.10
N VAL A 79 2.28 0.43 11.70
CA VAL A 79 1.94 1.85 11.63
C VAL A 79 3.05 2.69 12.27
N THR A 80 3.52 2.29 13.45
CA THR A 80 4.58 3.01 14.16
C THR A 80 5.86 3.07 13.33
N HIS A 81 6.26 1.95 12.74
CA HIS A 81 7.46 1.89 11.90
C HIS A 81 7.35 2.74 10.64
N ALA A 82 6.13 2.96 10.14
CA ALA A 82 5.90 3.71 8.92
C ALA A 82 5.75 5.22 9.14
N MET A 83 5.69 5.69 10.38
CA MET A 83 5.31 7.07 10.70
C MET A 83 6.20 8.12 10.05
N SER A 84 7.50 7.89 9.94
CA SER A 84 8.41 8.86 9.32
C SER A 84 8.05 9.13 7.88
N GLY A 85 7.80 8.09 7.09
CA GLY A 85 7.40 8.24 5.70
C GLY A 85 6.02 8.88 5.55
N SER A 86 5.08 8.47 6.39
CA SER A 86 3.74 9.06 6.40
C SER A 86 3.78 10.54 6.74
N ARG A 87 4.64 10.92 7.67
CA ARG A 87 4.81 12.32 8.06
C ARG A 87 5.38 13.15 6.92
N SER A 88 6.33 12.59 6.19
CA SER A 88 6.89 13.24 4.99
C SER A 88 5.79 13.52 3.96
N ALA A 89 4.95 12.53 3.69
CA ALA A 89 3.85 12.68 2.75
C ALA A 89 2.84 13.74 3.20
N ARG A 90 2.52 13.77 4.50
CA ARG A 90 1.59 14.75 5.05
C ARG A 90 2.09 16.18 4.89
N ARG A 91 3.38 16.39 5.09
CA ARG A 91 3.96 17.73 4.93
C ARG A 91 3.78 18.26 3.52
N ARG A 92 3.86 17.37 2.54
CA ARG A 92 3.71 17.75 1.14
C ARG A 92 2.26 18.13 0.81
N CYS A 93 1.30 17.48 1.44
CA CYS A 93 -0.12 17.74 1.22
C CYS A 93 -0.68 18.85 2.09
N GLY A 94 0.03 19.23 3.16
CA GLY A 94 -0.44 20.20 4.15
C GLY A 94 -0.13 21.66 3.84
#